data_30ead1eaea0a54dab4fdd6efca22f607
#
_entry.id   30ead1eaea0a54dab4fdd6efca22f607
#
_cell.length_a   1.000
_cell.length_b   1.000
_cell.length_c   1.000
_cell.angle_alpha   90.00
_cell.angle_beta   90.00
_cell.angle_gamma   90.00
#
_symmetry.space_group_name_H-M   'P 1'
#
loop_
_entity.id
_entity.type
_entity.pdbx_description
1 polymer ?
#
loop_
_entity_poly.entity_id
_entity_poly.type
_entity_poly.pdbx_seq_one_letter_code
_entity_poly.pdbx_strand_id
1 'polypeptide(L)'
;KLFDNIQQPVKFVGYMSADERLPEALAGYRSVLTQALEKLVEDSAGRFSAELLDPDAGDGALALEIAETYGMRPMAAGLFDLNTFYFYLTLSDGATIVQIPLPEALSVEATTRGIQEGLKRFASGLLKTVALVAPEAPAQFMGQPSMGNQFQQLRDFLQADFNVESTTLAEGQVPETADLLMVV
;
A
#
# COMPACT_ATOMS: atom_id res chain seq x y z
N LYS A 1 -16.67 7.61 -9.61
CA LYS A 1 -17.06 6.34 -8.95
C LYS A 1 -16.02 5.87 -7.92
N LEU A 2 -14.71 5.82 -8.25
CA LEU A 2 -13.69 5.43 -7.27
C LEU A 2 -13.59 6.50 -6.18
N PHE A 3 -13.36 7.74 -6.58
CA PHE A 3 -13.21 8.86 -5.65
C PHE A 3 -14.48 9.18 -4.86
N ASP A 4 -15.67 8.84 -5.37
CA ASP A 4 -16.94 9.05 -4.67
C ASP A 4 -17.04 8.23 -3.37
N ASN A 5 -16.32 7.11 -3.31
CA ASN A 5 -16.30 6.19 -2.17
C ASN A 5 -15.13 6.44 -1.21
N ILE A 6 -14.23 7.36 -1.53
CA ILE A 6 -13.11 7.75 -0.65
C ILE A 6 -13.65 8.73 0.40
N GLN A 7 -13.58 8.34 1.67
CA GLN A 7 -14.12 9.10 2.80
C GLN A 7 -13.18 10.22 3.24
N GLN A 8 -11.87 9.92 3.30
CA GLN A 8 -10.83 10.86 3.69
C GLN A 8 -9.94 11.19 2.49
N PRO A 9 -9.49 12.44 2.31
CA PRO A 9 -8.56 12.77 1.24
C PRO A 9 -7.31 11.88 1.30
N VAL A 10 -6.92 11.34 0.15
CA VAL A 10 -5.73 10.50 0.02
C VAL A 10 -4.62 11.30 -0.65
N LYS A 11 -3.43 11.26 -0.06
CA LYS A 11 -2.21 11.86 -0.59
C LYS A 11 -1.32 10.77 -1.19
N PHE A 12 -0.92 10.97 -2.44
CA PHE A 12 0.17 10.22 -3.06
C PHE A 12 1.49 10.93 -2.77
N VAL A 13 2.50 10.17 -2.32
CA VAL A 13 3.87 10.66 -2.22
C VAL A 13 4.79 9.70 -2.95
N GLY A 14 5.48 10.21 -3.98
CA GLY A 14 6.56 9.50 -4.65
C GLY A 14 7.90 9.98 -4.09
N TYR A 15 8.61 9.10 -3.38
CA TYR A 15 9.98 9.34 -2.96
C TYR A 15 10.91 8.82 -4.05
N MET A 16 11.46 9.73 -4.84
CA MET A 16 12.21 9.38 -6.05
C MET A 16 13.43 10.28 -6.20
N SER A 17 14.61 9.66 -6.27
CA SER A 17 15.86 10.37 -6.58
C SER A 17 15.77 11.10 -7.91
N ALA A 18 16.62 12.11 -8.10
CA ALA A 18 16.75 12.82 -9.38
C ALA A 18 17.02 11.83 -10.55
N ASP A 19 16.58 12.19 -11.76
CA ASP A 19 16.60 11.29 -12.93
C ASP A 19 18.00 10.78 -13.26
N GLU A 20 19.04 11.58 -12.98
CA GLU A 20 20.45 11.23 -13.21
C GLU A 20 20.95 10.11 -12.27
N ARG A 21 20.26 9.87 -11.18
CA ARG A 21 20.58 8.81 -10.20
C ARG A 21 19.73 7.56 -10.40
N LEU A 22 18.66 7.65 -11.15
CA LEU A 22 17.79 6.51 -11.41
C LEU A 22 18.45 5.54 -12.41
N PRO A 23 18.20 4.23 -12.26
CA PRO A 23 18.60 3.25 -13.28
C PRO A 23 18.01 3.58 -14.66
N GLU A 24 18.72 3.22 -15.72
CA GLU A 24 18.28 3.45 -17.11
C GLU A 24 16.86 2.90 -17.36
N ALA A 25 16.51 1.77 -16.73
CA ALA A 25 15.16 1.19 -16.81
C ALA A 25 14.05 2.11 -16.30
N LEU A 26 14.38 3.07 -15.43
CA LEU A 26 13.45 4.07 -14.90
C LEU A 26 13.60 5.44 -15.56
N ALA A 27 14.46 5.54 -16.57
CA ALA A 27 14.66 6.78 -17.31
C ALA A 27 13.34 7.24 -17.93
N GLY A 28 12.99 8.51 -17.68
CA GLY A 28 11.73 9.11 -18.17
C GLY A 28 10.46 8.70 -17.42
N TYR A 29 10.53 7.74 -16.48
CA TYR A 29 9.33 7.33 -15.72
C TYR A 29 8.73 8.46 -14.85
N ARG A 30 9.54 9.40 -14.38
CA ARG A 30 9.05 10.60 -13.69
C ARG A 30 8.00 11.36 -14.53
N SER A 31 8.25 11.52 -15.83
CA SER A 31 7.30 12.17 -16.75
C SER A 31 5.99 11.37 -16.89
N VAL A 32 6.09 10.05 -17.01
CA VAL A 32 4.94 9.14 -17.07
C VAL A 32 4.12 9.22 -15.78
N LEU A 33 4.80 9.17 -14.65
CA LEU A 33 4.16 9.25 -13.33
C LEU A 33 3.46 10.61 -13.14
N THR A 34 4.12 11.72 -13.50
CA THR A 34 3.53 13.06 -13.40
C THR A 34 2.25 13.16 -14.21
N GLN A 35 2.23 12.69 -15.47
CA GLN A 35 1.04 12.70 -16.31
C GLN A 35 -0.11 11.85 -15.72
N ALA A 36 0.21 10.68 -15.16
CA ALA A 36 -0.78 9.83 -14.51
C ALA A 36 -1.37 10.51 -13.26
N LEU A 37 -0.52 11.17 -12.46
CA LEU A 37 -0.94 11.87 -11.24
C LEU A 37 -1.78 13.10 -11.55
N GLU A 38 -1.39 13.93 -12.52
CA GLU A 38 -2.15 15.10 -12.94
C GLU A 38 -3.58 14.73 -13.32
N LYS A 39 -3.75 13.68 -14.13
CA LYS A 39 -5.06 13.17 -14.51
C LYS A 39 -5.88 12.71 -13.31
N LEU A 40 -5.28 11.96 -12.38
CA LEU A 40 -5.97 11.49 -11.18
C LEU A 40 -6.36 12.62 -10.24
N VAL A 41 -5.51 13.63 -10.10
CA VAL A 41 -5.80 14.84 -9.30
C VAL A 41 -6.99 15.58 -9.90
N GLU A 42 -7.01 15.80 -11.22
CA GLU A 42 -8.11 16.45 -11.92
C GLU A 42 -9.44 15.70 -11.75
N ASP A 43 -9.41 14.36 -11.91
CA ASP A 43 -10.59 13.50 -11.81
C ASP A 43 -11.11 13.33 -10.36
N SER A 44 -10.32 13.70 -9.36
CA SER A 44 -10.59 13.41 -7.95
C SER A 44 -11.54 14.38 -7.24
N ALA A 45 -11.82 15.52 -7.84
CA ALA A 45 -12.58 16.61 -7.20
C ALA A 45 -12.02 16.99 -5.80
N GLY A 46 -10.69 17.02 -5.67
CA GLY A 46 -9.99 17.39 -4.42
C GLY A 46 -9.82 16.27 -3.38
N ARG A 47 -10.25 15.05 -3.69
CA ARG A 47 -10.09 13.89 -2.79
C ARG A 47 -8.76 13.16 -2.93
N PHE A 48 -7.97 13.55 -3.91
CA PHE A 48 -6.64 13.02 -4.15
C PHE A 48 -5.67 14.17 -4.41
N SER A 49 -4.49 14.08 -3.82
CA SER A 49 -3.38 15.00 -4.05
C SER A 49 -2.10 14.20 -4.31
N ALA A 50 -1.13 14.80 -4.99
CA ALA A 50 0.10 14.12 -5.35
C ALA A 50 1.31 15.03 -5.15
N GLU A 51 2.42 14.44 -4.73
CA GLU A 51 3.69 15.10 -4.50
C GLU A 51 4.84 14.14 -4.86
N LEU A 52 5.89 14.68 -5.48
CA LEU A 52 7.13 13.96 -5.74
C LEU A 52 8.25 14.63 -4.95
N LEU A 53 8.91 13.85 -4.11
CA LEU A 53 9.98 14.30 -3.21
C LEU A 53 11.27 13.56 -3.56
N ASP A 54 12.38 14.25 -3.53
CA ASP A 54 13.71 13.68 -3.69
C ASP A 54 14.39 13.53 -2.32
N PRO A 55 14.53 12.30 -1.79
CA PRO A 55 15.19 12.09 -0.51
C PRO A 55 16.69 12.42 -0.49
N ASP A 56 17.30 12.44 -1.67
CA ASP A 56 18.72 12.80 -1.82
C ASP A 56 18.95 14.32 -1.85
N ALA A 57 17.89 15.11 -1.96
CA ALA A 57 17.98 16.56 -1.99
C ALA A 57 18.27 17.14 -0.60
N GLY A 58 18.98 18.28 -0.60
CA GLY A 58 19.26 19.02 0.62
C GLY A 58 20.27 18.35 1.55
N ASP A 59 19.97 18.35 2.85
CA ASP A 59 20.86 17.87 3.91
C ASP A 59 20.61 16.39 4.31
N GLY A 60 19.75 15.69 3.60
CA GLY A 60 19.39 14.30 3.89
C GLY A 60 18.36 14.12 5.01
N ALA A 61 17.75 15.18 5.52
CA ALA A 61 16.74 15.09 6.57
C ALA A 61 15.55 14.24 6.15
N LEU A 62 15.06 14.40 4.90
CA LEU A 62 13.97 13.59 4.37
C LEU A 62 14.34 12.10 4.27
N ALA A 63 15.58 11.80 3.84
CA ALA A 63 16.07 10.43 3.77
C ALA A 63 16.08 9.74 5.14
N LEU A 64 16.48 10.48 6.18
CA LEU A 64 16.47 10.00 7.56
C LEU A 64 15.04 9.79 8.05
N GLU A 65 14.17 10.76 7.84
CA GLU A 65 12.76 10.69 8.22
C GLU A 65 12.04 9.46 7.64
N ILE A 66 12.17 9.23 6.32
CA ILE A 66 11.51 8.08 5.67
C ILE A 66 12.14 6.74 6.07
N ALA A 67 13.43 6.73 6.40
CA ALA A 67 14.09 5.52 6.89
C ALA A 67 13.63 5.16 8.31
N GLU A 68 13.47 6.15 9.20
CA GLU A 68 13.02 5.94 10.57
C GLU A 68 11.51 5.63 10.65
N THR A 69 10.70 6.35 9.86
CA THR A 69 9.23 6.23 9.93
C THR A 69 8.70 5.04 9.15
N TYR A 70 9.26 4.77 7.96
CA TYR A 70 8.72 3.79 7.02
C TYR A 70 9.69 2.65 6.70
N GLY A 71 10.94 2.70 7.21
CA GLY A 71 11.97 1.74 6.86
C GLY A 71 12.50 1.87 5.43
N MET A 72 12.18 2.95 4.72
CA MET A 72 12.57 3.19 3.34
C MET A 72 14.05 3.55 3.26
N ARG A 73 14.82 2.72 2.60
CA ARG A 73 16.28 2.88 2.44
C ARG A 73 16.64 3.00 0.97
N PRO A 74 17.79 3.62 0.64
CA PRO A 74 18.24 3.68 -0.75
C PRO A 74 18.48 2.27 -1.29
N MET A 75 18.11 2.06 -2.54
CA MET A 75 18.27 0.82 -3.29
C MET A 75 19.48 0.91 -4.22
N ALA A 76 20.15 -0.22 -4.48
CA ALA A 76 21.19 -0.32 -5.49
C ALA A 76 20.62 -0.87 -6.79
N ALA A 77 21.05 -0.35 -7.94
CA ALA A 77 20.63 -0.85 -9.25
C ALA A 77 21.15 -2.25 -9.56
N GLY A 78 22.23 -2.68 -8.91
CA GLY A 78 22.84 -4.00 -9.05
C GLY A 78 23.83 -4.30 -7.94
N LEU A 79 24.25 -5.58 -7.87
CA LEU A 79 25.15 -6.08 -6.82
C LEU A 79 26.53 -5.38 -6.78
N PHE A 80 26.96 -4.81 -7.89
CA PHE A 80 28.26 -4.13 -8.02
C PHE A 80 28.11 -2.63 -8.31
N ASP A 81 26.88 -2.12 -8.29
CA ASP A 81 26.64 -0.70 -8.48
C ASP A 81 26.76 0.02 -7.14
N LEU A 82 27.67 0.97 -7.08
CA LEU A 82 27.87 1.81 -5.90
C LEU A 82 26.86 2.96 -5.84
N ASN A 83 26.15 3.21 -6.93
CA ASN A 83 25.13 4.24 -6.95
C ASN A 83 23.85 3.69 -6.32
N THR A 84 23.33 4.45 -5.41
CA THR A 84 22.05 4.16 -4.77
C THR A 84 21.03 5.22 -5.15
N PHE A 85 19.76 4.83 -5.12
CA PHE A 85 18.63 5.69 -5.45
C PHE A 85 17.44 5.36 -4.58
N TYR A 86 16.53 6.30 -4.42
CA TYR A 86 15.22 6.08 -3.82
C TYR A 86 14.17 5.95 -4.92
N PHE A 87 13.28 4.98 -4.73
CA PHE A 87 12.11 4.81 -5.58
C PHE A 87 11.00 4.12 -4.79
N TYR A 88 10.14 4.91 -4.17
CA TYR A 88 8.99 4.43 -3.41
C TYR A 88 7.76 5.24 -3.78
N LEU A 89 6.67 4.55 -4.06
CA LEU A 89 5.37 5.14 -4.37
C LEU A 89 4.40 4.80 -3.27
N THR A 90 3.81 5.79 -2.63
CA THR A 90 2.93 5.58 -1.47
C THR A 90 1.62 6.33 -1.61
N LEU A 91 0.59 5.79 -0.97
CA LEU A 91 -0.70 6.44 -0.74
C LEU A 91 -0.95 6.51 0.76
N SER A 92 -1.49 7.60 1.26
CA SER A 92 -1.87 7.75 2.66
C SER A 92 -3.08 8.63 2.84
N ASP A 93 -3.96 8.27 3.77
CA ASP A 93 -5.06 9.09 4.29
C ASP A 93 -4.74 9.76 5.63
N GLY A 94 -3.47 9.64 6.08
CA GLY A 94 -2.98 10.12 7.37
C GLY A 94 -3.05 9.07 8.49
N ALA A 95 -3.89 8.04 8.38
CA ALA A 95 -3.97 6.93 9.33
C ALA A 95 -3.30 5.65 8.79
N THR A 96 -3.44 5.42 7.51
CA THR A 96 -2.93 4.24 6.81
C THR A 96 -1.97 4.67 5.71
N ILE A 97 -0.88 3.94 5.52
CA ILE A 97 0.02 4.08 4.39
C ILE A 97 0.05 2.79 3.57
N VAL A 98 -0.05 2.91 2.26
CA VAL A 98 0.00 1.81 1.30
C VAL A 98 1.11 2.07 0.32
N GLN A 99 2.05 1.15 0.17
CA GLN A 99 3.05 1.20 -0.87
C GLN A 99 2.49 0.61 -2.17
N ILE A 100 2.68 1.32 -3.28
CA ILE A 100 2.28 0.89 -4.61
C ILE A 100 3.48 0.24 -5.29
N PRO A 101 3.36 -0.97 -5.82
CA PRO A 101 4.42 -1.59 -6.60
C PRO A 101 4.61 -0.86 -7.94
N LEU A 102 5.84 -0.90 -8.46
CA LEU A 102 6.12 -0.46 -9.82
C LEU A 102 5.32 -1.31 -10.81
N PRO A 103 4.57 -0.69 -11.76
CA PRO A 103 3.84 -1.45 -12.75
C PRO A 103 4.80 -2.16 -13.74
N GLU A 104 4.40 -3.33 -14.27
CA GLU A 104 5.20 -4.07 -15.24
C GLU A 104 5.49 -3.25 -16.51
N ALA A 105 4.50 -2.48 -16.97
CA ALA A 105 4.67 -1.55 -18.08
C ALA A 105 4.79 -0.12 -17.53
N LEU A 106 5.87 0.57 -17.92
CA LEU A 106 6.12 1.96 -17.52
C LEU A 106 5.35 2.93 -18.43
N SER A 107 4.03 2.78 -18.49
CA SER A 107 3.11 3.64 -19.25
C SER A 107 2.16 4.40 -18.34
N VAL A 108 1.60 5.50 -18.85
CA VAL A 108 0.63 6.32 -18.12
C VAL A 108 -0.59 5.49 -17.72
N GLU A 109 -1.08 4.62 -18.60
CA GLU A 109 -2.25 3.78 -18.36
C GLU A 109 -1.99 2.72 -17.28
N ALA A 110 -0.83 2.05 -17.32
CA ALA A 110 -0.46 1.05 -16.32
C ALA A 110 -0.21 1.69 -14.95
N THR A 111 0.46 2.84 -14.93
CA THR A 111 0.70 3.64 -13.72
C THR A 111 -0.61 4.12 -13.10
N THR A 112 -1.51 4.69 -13.91
CA THR A 112 -2.83 5.13 -13.48
C THR A 112 -3.61 3.97 -12.86
N ARG A 113 -3.59 2.80 -13.51
CA ARG A 113 -4.27 1.59 -13.01
C ARG A 113 -3.67 1.13 -11.68
N GLY A 114 -2.35 1.08 -11.55
CA GLY A 114 -1.67 0.70 -10.30
C GLY A 114 -2.04 1.61 -9.14
N ILE A 115 -2.07 2.94 -9.38
CA ILE A 115 -2.50 3.91 -8.37
C ILE A 115 -3.99 3.71 -8.02
N GLN A 116 -4.86 3.49 -9.01
CA GLN A 116 -6.28 3.25 -8.78
C GLN A 116 -6.54 1.95 -7.97
N GLU A 117 -5.77 0.89 -8.20
CA GLU A 117 -5.85 -0.33 -7.38
C GLU A 117 -5.44 -0.05 -5.92
N GLY A 118 -4.38 0.73 -5.70
CA GLY A 118 -4.00 1.19 -4.37
C GLY A 118 -5.08 2.04 -3.69
N LEU A 119 -5.72 2.94 -4.44
CA LEU A 119 -6.79 3.81 -3.94
C LEU A 119 -8.04 3.05 -3.49
N LYS A 120 -8.32 1.86 -4.04
CA LYS A 120 -9.45 1.02 -3.59
C LYS A 120 -9.37 0.66 -2.11
N ARG A 121 -8.17 0.61 -1.53
CA ARG A 121 -7.97 0.33 -0.10
C ARG A 121 -8.48 1.44 0.82
N PHE A 122 -8.64 2.65 0.28
CA PHE A 122 -9.17 3.81 1.01
C PHE A 122 -10.66 4.08 0.69
N ALA A 123 -11.25 3.29 -0.19
CA ALA A 123 -12.62 3.47 -0.64
C ALA A 123 -13.55 2.47 0.03
N SER A 124 -14.52 2.98 0.80
CA SER A 124 -15.51 2.15 1.50
C SER A 124 -16.32 1.30 0.52
N GLY A 125 -16.48 0.03 0.85
CA GLY A 125 -17.32 -0.91 0.09
C GLY A 125 -16.74 -1.36 -1.26
N LEU A 126 -15.48 -1.05 -1.56
CA LEU A 126 -14.79 -1.56 -2.77
C LEU A 126 -13.86 -2.74 -2.48
N LEU A 127 -13.44 -2.93 -1.23
CA LEU A 127 -12.74 -4.14 -0.83
C LEU A 127 -13.74 -5.27 -0.59
N LYS A 128 -13.41 -6.45 -1.09
CA LYS A 128 -14.13 -7.68 -0.77
C LYS A 128 -13.99 -8.01 0.71
N THR A 129 -15.07 -8.47 1.34
CA THR A 129 -15.07 -8.87 2.75
C THR A 129 -14.85 -10.38 2.87
N VAL A 130 -13.81 -10.75 3.61
CA VAL A 130 -13.52 -12.14 3.98
C VAL A 130 -13.97 -12.38 5.41
N ALA A 131 -14.96 -13.25 5.61
CA ALA A 131 -15.30 -13.78 6.91
C ALA A 131 -14.30 -14.89 7.27
N LEU A 132 -13.46 -14.64 8.27
CA LEU A 132 -12.43 -15.57 8.71
C LEU A 132 -12.91 -16.33 9.95
N VAL A 133 -13.01 -17.65 9.81
CA VAL A 133 -13.25 -18.58 10.91
C VAL A 133 -11.92 -19.19 11.30
N ALA A 134 -11.42 -18.83 12.46
CA ALA A 134 -10.22 -19.40 13.03
C ALA A 134 -10.54 -20.00 14.41
N PRO A 135 -9.89 -21.11 14.81
CA PRO A 135 -10.04 -21.66 16.15
C PRO A 135 -9.73 -20.59 17.20
N GLU A 136 -10.55 -20.52 18.25
CA GLU A 136 -10.21 -19.70 19.41
C GLU A 136 -8.89 -20.18 20.00
N ALA A 137 -8.01 -19.21 20.31
CA ALA A 137 -6.78 -19.54 21.01
C ALA A 137 -7.11 -20.22 22.33
N PRO A 138 -6.59 -21.44 22.60
CA PRO A 138 -6.86 -22.09 23.88
C PRO A 138 -6.40 -21.19 25.03
N ALA A 139 -7.21 -21.10 26.07
CA ALA A 139 -6.90 -20.33 27.26
C ALA A 139 -5.46 -20.63 27.71
N GLN A 140 -4.66 -19.60 27.86
CA GLN A 140 -3.23 -19.70 28.14
C GLN A 140 -2.98 -20.51 29.41
N PHE A 141 -2.52 -21.73 29.26
CA PHE A 141 -1.81 -22.43 30.34
C PHE A 141 -0.38 -21.88 30.34
N MET A 142 0.05 -21.36 31.50
CA MET A 142 1.38 -20.80 31.68
C MET A 142 2.47 -21.76 31.13
N GLY A 143 3.20 -21.32 30.11
CA GLY A 143 4.45 -21.95 29.68
C GLY A 143 4.52 -22.53 28.27
N GLN A 144 3.46 -22.44 27.44
CA GLN A 144 3.57 -22.87 26.03
C GLN A 144 3.52 -21.67 25.08
N PRO A 145 4.36 -21.67 24.00
CA PRO A 145 4.26 -20.62 22.97
C PRO A 145 2.89 -20.71 22.30
N SER A 146 2.15 -19.61 22.31
CA SER A 146 0.78 -19.56 21.82
C SER A 146 0.74 -19.81 20.30
N MET A 147 -0.01 -20.82 19.87
CA MET A 147 -0.39 -21.01 18.45
C MET A 147 -1.25 -19.86 17.91
N GLY A 148 -1.67 -18.93 18.75
CA GLY A 148 -2.47 -17.75 18.37
C GLY A 148 -1.81 -16.83 17.36
N ASN A 149 -0.48 -16.92 17.21
CA ASN A 149 0.26 -16.04 16.28
C ASN A 149 0.10 -16.41 14.80
N GLN A 150 -0.25 -17.65 14.46
CA GLN A 150 -0.34 -18.07 13.05
C GLN A 150 -1.56 -17.48 12.35
N PHE A 151 -2.70 -17.48 13.03
CA PHE A 151 -3.92 -16.91 12.46
C PHE A 151 -3.92 -15.37 12.50
N GLN A 152 -3.21 -14.77 13.43
CA GLN A 152 -2.99 -13.32 13.45
C GLN A 152 -2.19 -12.89 12.21
N GLN A 153 -1.10 -13.57 11.88
CA GLN A 153 -0.32 -13.29 10.68
C GLN A 153 -1.12 -13.47 9.38
N LEU A 154 -1.96 -14.52 9.32
CA LEU A 154 -2.86 -14.72 8.18
C LEU A 154 -3.88 -13.58 8.07
N ARG A 155 -4.45 -13.16 9.19
CA ARG A 155 -5.37 -12.03 9.23
C ARG A 155 -4.70 -10.74 8.77
N ASP A 156 -3.52 -10.44 9.28
CA ASP A 156 -2.74 -9.24 8.91
C ASP A 156 -2.38 -9.27 7.42
N PHE A 157 -2.04 -10.46 6.88
CA PHE A 157 -1.79 -10.65 5.46
C PHE A 157 -3.04 -10.40 4.60
N LEU A 158 -4.19 -10.94 5.01
CA LEU A 158 -5.45 -10.76 4.30
C LEU A 158 -5.95 -9.31 4.37
N GLN A 159 -5.74 -8.62 5.50
CA GLN A 159 -6.13 -7.22 5.66
C GLN A 159 -5.39 -6.27 4.71
N ALA A 160 -4.30 -6.72 4.10
CA ALA A 160 -3.62 -5.95 3.06
C ALA A 160 -4.50 -5.72 1.82
N ASP A 161 -5.36 -6.69 1.44
CA ASP A 161 -6.12 -6.67 0.19
C ASP A 161 -7.64 -6.84 0.37
N PHE A 162 -8.08 -7.21 1.58
CA PHE A 162 -9.47 -7.53 1.90
C PHE A 162 -9.92 -6.85 3.19
N ASN A 163 -11.22 -6.68 3.31
CA ASN A 163 -11.85 -6.40 4.59
C ASN A 163 -11.98 -7.72 5.34
N VAL A 164 -11.41 -7.86 6.54
CA VAL A 164 -11.43 -9.14 7.26
C VAL A 164 -12.30 -9.05 8.51
N GLU A 165 -13.38 -9.81 8.53
CA GLU A 165 -14.26 -9.97 9.67
C GLU A 165 -14.04 -11.34 10.32
N SER A 166 -13.73 -11.38 11.62
CA SER A 166 -13.63 -12.65 12.34
C SER A 166 -15.02 -13.11 12.76
N THR A 167 -15.33 -14.38 12.50
CA THR A 167 -16.60 -15.00 12.92
C THR A 167 -16.35 -16.39 13.46
N THR A 168 -17.19 -16.82 14.40
CA THR A 168 -17.14 -18.18 14.96
C THR A 168 -18.17 -19.12 14.31
N LEU A 169 -19.06 -18.60 13.48
CA LEU A 169 -20.24 -19.29 12.95
C LEU A 169 -21.13 -19.89 14.05
N ALA A 170 -21.10 -19.32 15.25
CA ALA A 170 -21.83 -19.83 16.42
C ALA A 170 -23.35 -19.98 16.16
N GLU A 171 -23.90 -19.15 15.28
CA GLU A 171 -25.31 -19.18 14.88
C GLU A 171 -25.55 -19.99 13.57
N GLY A 172 -24.50 -20.63 13.04
CA GLY A 172 -24.57 -21.39 11.78
C GLY A 172 -24.77 -20.53 10.52
N GLN A 173 -24.55 -19.23 10.64
CA GLN A 173 -24.71 -18.27 9.52
C GLN A 173 -23.41 -17.55 9.21
N VAL A 174 -23.18 -17.35 7.91
CA VAL A 174 -22.10 -16.47 7.42
C VAL A 174 -22.60 -15.04 7.49
N PRO A 175 -21.77 -14.07 7.94
CA PRO A 175 -22.14 -12.65 7.91
C PRO A 175 -22.62 -12.23 6.51
N GLU A 176 -23.75 -11.52 6.43
CA GLU A 176 -24.31 -11.04 5.15
C GLU A 176 -23.36 -10.09 4.39
N THR A 177 -22.44 -9.46 5.12
CA THR A 177 -21.41 -8.57 4.58
C THR A 177 -20.28 -9.32 3.89
N ALA A 178 -20.16 -10.64 4.09
CA ALA A 178 -19.04 -11.43 3.60
C ALA A 178 -19.22 -11.83 2.11
N ASP A 179 -18.20 -11.50 1.31
CA ASP A 179 -18.09 -12.00 -0.08
C ASP A 179 -17.46 -13.39 -0.12
N LEU A 180 -16.64 -13.74 0.86
CA LEU A 180 -15.93 -15.01 0.96
C LEU A 180 -15.88 -15.49 2.40
N LEU A 181 -16.11 -16.79 2.61
CA LEU A 181 -15.87 -17.49 3.88
C LEU A 181 -14.55 -18.26 3.81
N MET A 182 -13.64 -17.97 4.74
CA MET A 182 -12.39 -18.70 4.91
C MET A 182 -12.38 -19.40 6.27
N VAL A 183 -12.23 -20.71 6.25
CA VAL A 183 -12.15 -21.55 7.47
C VAL A 183 -10.75 -22.13 7.56
N VAL A 184 -10.07 -21.95 8.70
CA VAL A 184 -8.68 -22.38 8.95
C VAL A 184 -8.56 -23.21 10.22
#